data_fa506026306ff9be392bccef86ffacb8
#
_entry.id   fa506026306ff9be392bccef86ffacb8
#
_cell.length_a   1.000
_cell.length_b   1.000
_cell.length_c   1.000
_cell.angle_alpha   90.00
_cell.angle_beta   90.00
_cell.angle_gamma   90.00
#
_symmetry.space_group_name_H-M   'P 1'
#
loop_
_entity.id
_entity.type
_entity.pdbx_description
1 polymer ?
#
loop_
_entity_poly.entity_id
_entity_poly.type
_entity_poly.pdbx_seq_one_letter_code
_entity_poly.pdbx_strand_id
1 'polypeptide(L)'
;MQLHGQAQSQNSSKTEAALKLWRTEESSTEFTLYEFSELVAATASFLNENLLGSGGFGSVYKGKLRSGAEIAVKRLSSRSNQGLEQFKTEVQLLVKLQHTNLVRLVGCCVNEEEKLLVYEYMPNGSLDQFIFDQQGPLLDWNQRLRIMEGIAEGILYLHKYSRVRVIHRDLKSSNVLLDKDFNPKISDFGLARIFRSNMMESNSKRIAGTYAYMAPEYASKGTFSVKTDVCSFGVLMLEIVSGKRNSSSDHNMLEHAWQLWREGRESELIDLRLGVCSEVAAIVRCIKVALLCVQDSATDRPTMADVLAMLAAIDGAASLPDPKLPRQLLSSGVTTGLLEIRTQLYSTMFSVNDVSITTMQGR
;
A
#
# COMPACT_ATOMS: atom_id res chain seq x y z
N MET A 1 9.65 39.49 -2.02
CA MET A 1 9.32 38.70 -0.82
C MET A 1 7.89 38.78 -0.33
N GLN A 2 7.17 39.91 -0.48
CA GLN A 2 5.76 40.07 -0.01
C GLN A 2 4.70 39.30 -0.83
N LEU A 3 4.90 39.04 -2.10
CA LEU A 3 3.93 38.32 -2.96
C LEU A 3 3.83 36.83 -2.71
N HIS A 4 4.89 36.20 -2.21
CA HIS A 4 4.87 34.73 -1.87
C HIS A 4 4.13 34.44 -0.56
N GLY A 5 4.23 35.33 0.44
CA GLY A 5 3.53 35.17 1.72
C GLY A 5 2.00 35.33 1.60
N GLN A 6 1.51 36.19 0.71
CA GLN A 6 0.06 36.39 0.51
C GLN A 6 -0.59 35.19 -0.21
N ALA A 7 0.09 34.55 -1.15
CA ALA A 7 -0.42 33.37 -1.84
C ALA A 7 -0.50 32.14 -0.92
N GLN A 8 0.43 31.98 0.01
CA GLN A 8 0.44 30.89 0.99
C GLN A 8 -0.65 31.07 2.07
N SER A 9 -0.84 32.30 2.57
CA SER A 9 -1.90 32.61 3.52
C SER A 9 -3.30 32.40 2.92
N GLN A 10 -3.52 32.78 1.66
CA GLN A 10 -4.79 32.55 0.95
C GLN A 10 -5.07 31.08 0.68
N ASN A 11 -4.05 30.25 0.45
CA ASN A 11 -4.22 28.81 0.28
C ASN A 11 -4.53 28.09 1.60
N SER A 12 -3.92 28.49 2.72
CA SER A 12 -4.23 27.97 4.06
C SER A 12 -5.68 28.28 4.45
N SER A 13 -6.12 29.53 4.26
CA SER A 13 -7.50 29.96 4.56
C SER A 13 -8.55 29.26 3.69
N LYS A 14 -8.24 29.00 2.40
CA LYS A 14 -9.12 28.25 1.49
C LYS A 14 -9.21 26.77 1.87
N THR A 15 -8.10 26.16 2.33
CA THR A 15 -8.09 24.77 2.78
C THR A 15 -8.87 24.62 4.08
N GLU A 16 -8.72 25.57 5.00
CA GLU A 16 -9.47 25.61 6.26
C GLU A 16 -10.98 25.88 6.04
N ALA A 17 -11.31 26.79 5.12
CA ALA A 17 -12.69 27.03 4.72
C ALA A 17 -13.33 25.81 4.04
N ALA A 18 -12.58 25.10 3.18
CA ALA A 18 -13.04 23.87 2.56
C ALA A 18 -13.27 22.75 3.59
N LEU A 19 -12.36 22.60 4.58
CA LEU A 19 -12.52 21.64 5.68
C LEU A 19 -13.71 22.00 6.58
N LYS A 20 -14.00 23.28 6.79
CA LYS A 20 -15.18 23.75 7.54
C LYS A 20 -16.49 23.49 6.76
N LEU A 21 -16.50 23.69 5.44
CA LEU A 21 -17.64 23.36 4.58
C LEU A 21 -17.96 21.85 4.59
N TRP A 22 -16.93 20.99 4.55
CA TRP A 22 -17.14 19.56 4.62
C TRP A 22 -17.73 19.09 5.95
N ARG A 23 -17.39 19.75 7.04
CA ARG A 23 -17.97 19.49 8.37
C ARG A 23 -19.47 19.79 8.43
N THR A 24 -19.97 20.67 7.58
CA THR A 24 -21.40 21.04 7.51
C THR A 24 -22.22 20.15 6.57
N GLU A 25 -21.60 19.57 5.53
CA GLU A 25 -22.31 18.71 4.55
C GLU A 25 -22.39 17.24 4.94
N GLU A 26 -21.49 16.72 5.78
CA GLU A 26 -21.45 15.32 6.21
C GLU A 26 -21.43 15.19 7.76
N SER A 27 -22.46 15.68 8.42
CA SER A 27 -22.58 15.71 9.89
C SER A 27 -22.76 14.34 10.57
N SER A 28 -22.41 13.23 9.94
CA SER A 28 -22.51 11.87 10.49
C SER A 28 -21.15 11.15 10.69
N THR A 29 -20.03 11.77 10.38
CA THR A 29 -18.73 11.16 10.56
C THR A 29 -17.98 11.74 11.75
N GLU A 30 -17.40 10.86 12.57
CA GLU A 30 -16.53 11.18 13.72
C GLU A 30 -15.20 11.83 13.31
N PHE A 31 -15.20 12.74 12.31
CA PHE A 31 -14.00 13.43 11.84
C PHE A 31 -13.76 14.72 12.62
N THR A 32 -12.59 14.86 13.24
CA THR A 32 -12.26 15.97 14.13
C THR A 32 -11.18 16.88 13.55
N LEU A 33 -11.39 18.20 13.63
CA LEU A 33 -10.32 19.16 13.43
C LEU A 33 -9.63 19.41 14.77
N TYR A 34 -8.37 18.99 14.87
CA TYR A 34 -7.55 19.13 16.08
C TYR A 34 -6.80 20.44 16.08
N GLU A 35 -6.66 21.03 17.28
CA GLU A 35 -5.73 22.14 17.49
C GLU A 35 -4.28 21.62 17.49
N PHE A 36 -3.36 22.42 16.93
CA PHE A 36 -1.94 22.02 16.86
C PHE A 36 -1.36 21.76 18.25
N SER A 37 -1.67 22.60 19.22
CA SER A 37 -1.26 22.44 20.62
C SER A 37 -1.72 21.13 21.26
N GLU A 38 -2.90 20.65 20.88
CA GLU A 38 -3.41 19.36 21.35
C GLU A 38 -2.58 18.19 20.81
N LEU A 39 -2.22 18.21 19.52
CA LEU A 39 -1.39 17.18 18.92
C LEU A 39 0.06 17.23 19.39
N VAL A 40 0.60 18.43 19.63
CA VAL A 40 1.91 18.63 20.30
C VAL A 40 1.91 17.97 21.68
N ALA A 41 0.88 18.22 22.49
CA ALA A 41 0.75 17.60 23.80
C ALA A 41 0.58 16.08 23.71
N ALA A 42 -0.28 15.60 22.81
CA ALA A 42 -0.56 14.17 22.62
C ALA A 42 0.68 13.36 22.19
N THR A 43 1.57 13.97 21.40
CA THR A 43 2.79 13.33 20.88
C THR A 43 4.06 13.63 21.71
N ALA A 44 3.92 14.29 22.87
CA ALA A 44 5.02 14.79 23.68
C ALA A 44 6.00 15.64 22.83
N SER A 45 5.46 16.65 22.12
CA SER A 45 6.22 17.55 21.23
C SER A 45 6.91 16.80 20.08
N PHE A 46 6.27 15.75 19.52
CA PHE A 46 6.83 14.89 18.46
C PHE A 46 8.19 14.29 18.86
N LEU A 47 8.28 13.80 20.10
CA LEU A 47 9.50 13.21 20.65
C LEU A 47 9.89 11.96 19.84
N ASN A 48 11.19 11.75 19.61
CA ASN A 48 11.69 10.60 18.83
C ASN A 48 11.31 9.24 19.43
N GLU A 49 11.10 9.14 20.74
CA GLU A 49 10.61 7.92 21.38
C GLU A 49 9.20 7.52 20.92
N ASN A 50 8.41 8.49 20.45
CA ASN A 50 7.08 8.28 19.90
C ASN A 50 7.08 8.12 18.36
N LEU A 51 8.25 8.13 17.71
CA LEU A 51 8.36 7.98 16.26
C LEU A 51 8.03 6.53 15.86
N LEU A 52 6.94 6.35 15.09
CA LEU A 52 6.52 5.07 14.55
C LEU A 52 7.19 4.77 13.21
N GLY A 53 7.50 5.81 12.43
CA GLY A 53 8.15 5.68 11.13
C GLY A 53 8.38 7.03 10.48
N SER A 54 9.34 7.09 9.57
CA SER A 54 9.66 8.28 8.78
C SER A 54 9.95 7.90 7.35
N GLY A 55 9.51 8.70 6.39
CA GLY A 55 9.69 8.47 4.95
C GLY A 55 9.55 9.73 4.14
N GLY A 56 9.57 9.61 2.81
CA GLY A 56 9.44 10.74 1.88
C GLY A 56 8.17 11.57 2.03
N PHE A 57 7.16 11.03 2.70
CA PHE A 57 5.85 11.68 2.92
C PHE A 57 5.75 12.37 4.29
N GLY A 58 6.74 12.24 5.13
CA GLY A 58 6.76 12.80 6.48
C GLY A 58 7.02 11.76 7.56
N SER A 59 6.86 12.17 8.81
CA SER A 59 7.08 11.32 9.99
C SER A 59 5.76 11.02 10.69
N VAL A 60 5.59 9.80 11.19
CA VAL A 60 4.41 9.35 11.91
C VAL A 60 4.79 9.14 13.39
N TYR A 61 4.00 9.69 14.28
CA TYR A 61 4.23 9.64 15.72
C TYR A 61 3.05 9.00 16.44
N LYS A 62 3.33 8.16 17.43
CA LYS A 62 2.32 7.73 18.38
C LYS A 62 1.92 8.92 19.26
N GLY A 63 0.61 9.03 19.51
CA GLY A 63 0.06 10.03 20.41
C GLY A 63 -0.99 9.44 21.35
N LYS A 64 -1.23 10.12 22.47
CA LYS A 64 -2.30 9.80 23.40
C LYS A 64 -3.10 11.06 23.68
N LEU A 65 -4.36 11.07 23.28
CA LEU A 65 -5.26 12.18 23.54
C LEU A 65 -5.63 12.28 25.03
N ARG A 66 -6.15 13.42 25.46
CA ARG A 66 -6.64 13.63 26.84
C ARG A 66 -7.77 12.66 27.21
N SER A 67 -8.54 12.19 26.22
CA SER A 67 -9.55 11.14 26.40
C SER A 67 -8.98 9.76 26.74
N GLY A 68 -7.65 9.59 26.64
CA GLY A 68 -6.97 8.31 26.77
C GLY A 68 -6.86 7.53 25.44
N ALA A 69 -7.49 7.96 24.35
CA ALA A 69 -7.42 7.32 23.07
C ALA A 69 -6.00 7.40 22.47
N GLU A 70 -5.49 6.27 21.99
CA GLU A 70 -4.22 6.21 21.25
C GLU A 70 -4.46 6.54 19.78
N ILE A 71 -3.58 7.36 19.21
CA ILE A 71 -3.63 7.84 17.82
C ILE A 71 -2.26 7.72 17.16
N ALA A 72 -2.25 7.74 15.83
CA ALA A 72 -1.05 7.92 15.02
C ALA A 72 -1.15 9.26 14.28
N VAL A 73 -0.15 10.12 14.45
CA VAL A 73 -0.11 11.47 13.87
C VAL A 73 0.95 11.52 12.78
N LYS A 74 0.52 11.62 11.52
CA LYS A 74 1.40 11.79 10.34
C LYS A 74 1.62 13.28 10.12
N ARG A 75 2.86 13.73 10.37
CA ARG A 75 3.30 15.11 10.14
C ARG A 75 3.91 15.20 8.76
N LEU A 76 3.24 15.84 7.83
CA LEU A 76 3.66 15.92 6.44
C LEU A 76 4.80 16.93 6.26
N SER A 77 5.71 16.64 5.31
CA SER A 77 6.82 17.54 5.01
C SER A 77 6.30 18.86 4.44
N SER A 78 6.55 19.97 5.13
CA SER A 78 6.12 21.32 4.74
C SER A 78 6.86 21.85 3.50
N ARG A 79 8.00 21.27 3.13
CA ARG A 79 8.89 21.81 2.08
C ARG A 79 8.52 21.41 0.65
N SER A 80 7.48 20.61 0.43
CA SER A 80 7.11 20.15 -0.90
C SER A 80 5.64 20.43 -1.24
N ASN A 81 5.38 20.98 -2.42
CA ASN A 81 4.02 21.05 -2.99
C ASN A 81 3.34 19.67 -3.02
N GLN A 82 4.13 18.59 -3.01
CA GLN A 82 3.68 17.21 -2.98
C GLN A 82 2.99 16.87 -1.65
N GLY A 83 3.49 17.36 -0.51
CA GLY A 83 2.87 17.13 0.81
C GLY A 83 1.46 17.70 0.90
N LEU A 84 1.24 18.90 0.34
CA LEU A 84 -0.10 19.51 0.31
C LEU A 84 -1.08 18.72 -0.56
N GLU A 85 -0.66 18.24 -1.73
CA GLU A 85 -1.51 17.44 -2.61
C GLU A 85 -1.84 16.07 -1.98
N GLN A 86 -0.89 15.47 -1.29
CA GLN A 86 -1.13 14.24 -0.53
C GLN A 86 -2.11 14.46 0.63
N PHE A 87 -1.91 15.52 1.42
CA PHE A 87 -2.83 15.90 2.49
C PHE A 87 -4.27 16.01 1.96
N LYS A 88 -4.46 16.78 0.88
CA LYS A 88 -5.78 16.94 0.26
C LYS A 88 -6.35 15.61 -0.20
N THR A 89 -5.53 14.80 -0.87
CA THR A 89 -5.96 13.49 -1.39
C THR A 89 -6.39 12.56 -0.25
N GLU A 90 -5.58 12.43 0.80
CA GLU A 90 -5.88 11.55 1.94
C GLU A 90 -7.15 12.02 2.68
N VAL A 91 -7.30 13.32 2.96
CA VAL A 91 -8.51 13.83 3.61
C VAL A 91 -9.74 13.60 2.73
N GLN A 92 -9.66 13.97 1.43
CA GLN A 92 -10.79 13.85 0.49
C GLN A 92 -11.29 12.41 0.32
N LEU A 93 -10.38 11.46 0.39
CA LEU A 93 -10.70 10.04 0.23
C LEU A 93 -11.15 9.41 1.55
N LEU A 94 -10.32 9.50 2.59
CA LEU A 94 -10.52 8.73 3.82
C LEU A 94 -11.72 9.18 4.65
N VAL A 95 -12.13 10.45 4.55
CA VAL A 95 -13.40 10.90 5.15
C VAL A 95 -14.62 10.17 4.55
N LYS A 96 -14.52 9.73 3.28
CA LYS A 96 -15.61 9.05 2.55
C LYS A 96 -15.50 7.52 2.56
N LEU A 97 -14.36 7.00 2.98
CA LEU A 97 -14.05 5.57 2.96
C LEU A 97 -14.14 5.00 4.37
N GLN A 98 -15.05 4.04 4.56
CA GLN A 98 -15.19 3.31 5.82
C GLN A 98 -15.25 1.82 5.52
N HIS A 99 -14.23 1.08 5.96
CA HIS A 99 -14.14 -0.37 5.81
C HIS A 99 -13.23 -0.96 6.89
N THR A 100 -13.54 -2.18 7.33
CA THR A 100 -12.75 -2.88 8.37
C THR A 100 -11.27 -3.05 8.01
N ASN A 101 -10.97 -3.20 6.71
CA ASN A 101 -9.61 -3.40 6.22
C ASN A 101 -8.96 -2.13 5.63
N LEU A 102 -9.48 -0.95 5.97
CA LEU A 102 -8.85 0.34 5.69
C LEU A 102 -8.54 1.06 7.00
N VAL A 103 -7.39 1.75 7.06
CA VAL A 103 -7.06 2.59 8.20
C VAL A 103 -8.04 3.76 8.28
N ARG A 104 -8.56 4.05 9.48
CA ARG A 104 -9.49 5.15 9.70
C ARG A 104 -8.76 6.44 9.95
N LEU A 105 -9.09 7.47 9.19
CA LEU A 105 -8.70 8.85 9.47
C LEU A 105 -9.68 9.44 10.49
N VAL A 106 -9.20 9.74 11.69
CA VAL A 106 -10.02 10.29 12.78
C VAL A 106 -10.05 11.82 12.78
N GLY A 107 -9.09 12.45 12.10
CA GLY A 107 -9.08 13.89 11.96
C GLY A 107 -7.83 14.46 11.30
N CYS A 108 -7.72 15.78 11.31
CA CYS A 108 -6.54 16.46 10.82
C CYS A 108 -6.30 17.78 11.58
N CYS A 109 -5.11 18.35 11.38
CA CYS A 109 -4.76 19.69 11.83
C CYS A 109 -4.12 20.45 10.67
N VAL A 110 -4.53 21.69 10.50
CA VAL A 110 -3.94 22.66 9.56
C VAL A 110 -3.57 23.90 10.36
N ASN A 111 -2.28 24.11 10.60
CA ASN A 111 -1.77 25.26 11.31
C ASN A 111 -0.59 25.86 10.54
N GLU A 112 -0.75 27.06 10.02
CA GLU A 112 0.25 27.74 9.20
C GLU A 112 0.88 26.84 8.13
N GLU A 113 2.14 26.46 8.30
CA GLU A 113 2.84 25.53 7.40
C GLU A 113 2.68 24.06 7.79
N GLU A 114 2.16 23.76 8.99
CA GLU A 114 1.99 22.39 9.49
C GLU A 114 0.71 21.75 8.94
N LYS A 115 0.86 20.53 8.45
CA LYS A 115 -0.23 19.69 7.96
C LYS A 115 -0.10 18.33 8.60
N LEU A 116 -1.06 18.00 9.47
CA LEU A 116 -1.06 16.76 10.23
C LEU A 116 -2.33 15.97 9.93
N LEU A 117 -2.16 14.67 9.73
CA LEU A 117 -3.24 13.70 9.60
C LEU A 117 -3.26 12.82 10.85
N VAL A 118 -4.45 12.60 11.40
CA VAL A 118 -4.63 11.84 12.64
C VAL A 118 -5.39 10.57 12.32
N TYR A 119 -4.76 9.43 12.58
CA TYR A 119 -5.30 8.09 12.31
C TYR A 119 -5.54 7.32 13.60
N GLU A 120 -6.37 6.30 13.54
CA GLU A 120 -6.42 5.25 14.56
C GLU A 120 -5.02 4.61 14.71
N TYR A 121 -4.64 4.26 15.95
CA TYR A 121 -3.34 3.66 16.21
C TYR A 121 -3.37 2.15 15.95
N MET A 122 -2.36 1.65 15.23
CA MET A 122 -2.17 0.23 14.94
C MET A 122 -1.05 -0.34 15.81
N PRO A 123 -1.37 -1.09 16.88
CA PRO A 123 -0.37 -1.51 17.87
C PRO A 123 0.63 -2.53 17.34
N ASN A 124 0.26 -3.31 16.32
CA ASN A 124 1.15 -4.30 15.72
C ASN A 124 1.97 -3.74 14.55
N GLY A 125 1.88 -2.41 14.24
CA GLY A 125 2.69 -1.80 13.19
C GLY A 125 2.37 -2.34 11.80
N SER A 126 3.38 -2.45 10.94
CA SER A 126 3.23 -2.85 9.55
C SER A 126 3.59 -4.31 9.30
N LEU A 127 2.93 -4.92 8.33
CA LEU A 127 3.05 -6.33 7.95
C LEU A 127 4.49 -6.72 7.58
N ASP A 128 5.27 -5.83 6.98
CA ASP A 128 6.65 -6.10 6.58
C ASP A 128 7.57 -6.44 7.76
N GLN A 129 7.27 -5.95 8.97
CA GLN A 129 8.01 -6.28 10.19
C GLN A 129 7.83 -7.76 10.58
N PHE A 130 6.72 -8.39 10.24
CA PHE A 130 6.44 -9.80 10.55
C PHE A 130 6.92 -10.75 9.47
N ILE A 131 6.80 -10.36 8.19
CA ILE A 131 7.14 -11.26 7.10
C ILE A 131 8.64 -11.27 6.79
N PHE A 132 9.36 -10.15 7.00
CA PHE A 132 10.78 -10.05 6.65
C PHE A 132 11.74 -10.13 7.84
N ASP A 133 11.29 -9.89 9.05
CA ASP A 133 12.13 -10.04 10.24
C ASP A 133 12.30 -11.54 10.57
N GLN A 134 13.51 -12.04 10.39
CA GLN A 134 13.86 -13.44 10.64
C GLN A 134 13.89 -13.81 12.13
N GLN A 135 13.99 -12.81 13.02
CA GLN A 135 14.06 -12.98 14.47
C GLN A 135 12.77 -12.55 15.18
N GLY A 136 11.86 -11.88 14.45
CA GLY A 136 10.60 -11.39 14.96
C GLY A 136 9.53 -12.46 15.14
N PRO A 137 8.37 -12.09 15.68
CA PRO A 137 7.23 -12.98 15.84
C PRO A 137 6.75 -13.50 14.49
N LEU A 138 6.54 -14.81 14.43
CA LEU A 138 6.09 -15.48 13.21
C LEU A 138 4.57 -15.45 13.10
N LEU A 139 4.07 -15.01 11.96
CA LEU A 139 2.67 -15.23 11.56
C LEU A 139 2.53 -16.67 11.04
N ASP A 140 1.65 -17.45 11.64
CA ASP A 140 1.30 -18.77 11.13
C ASP A 140 0.56 -18.68 9.78
N TRP A 141 0.36 -19.85 9.13
CA TRP A 141 -0.30 -19.87 7.83
C TRP A 141 -1.74 -19.31 7.87
N ASN A 142 -2.51 -19.65 8.88
CA ASN A 142 -3.89 -19.19 9.00
C ASN A 142 -3.97 -17.66 9.20
N GLN A 143 -3.03 -17.09 9.95
CA GLN A 143 -2.90 -15.64 10.08
C GLN A 143 -2.53 -14.99 8.74
N ARG A 144 -1.56 -15.56 8.01
CA ARG A 144 -1.16 -15.06 6.67
C ARG A 144 -2.32 -15.11 5.68
N LEU A 145 -3.10 -16.18 5.68
CA LEU A 145 -4.26 -16.33 4.81
C LEU A 145 -5.32 -15.27 5.14
N ARG A 146 -5.71 -15.12 6.41
CA ARG A 146 -6.66 -14.09 6.86
C ARG A 146 -6.17 -12.67 6.51
N ILE A 147 -4.87 -12.42 6.58
CA ILE A 147 -4.29 -11.14 6.17
C ILE A 147 -4.46 -10.93 4.66
N MET A 148 -4.17 -11.93 3.83
CA MET A 148 -4.37 -11.84 2.38
C MET A 148 -5.85 -11.60 2.02
N GLU A 149 -6.77 -12.32 2.65
CA GLU A 149 -8.22 -12.16 2.46
C GLU A 149 -8.67 -10.75 2.85
N GLY A 150 -8.30 -10.26 4.03
CA GLY A 150 -8.69 -8.92 4.47
C GLY A 150 -8.10 -7.79 3.59
N ILE A 151 -6.87 -7.94 3.09
CA ILE A 151 -6.31 -7.00 2.11
C ILE A 151 -7.16 -7.03 0.83
N ALA A 152 -7.49 -8.21 0.32
CA ALA A 152 -8.30 -8.38 -0.88
C ALA A 152 -9.71 -7.78 -0.73
N GLU A 153 -10.34 -7.93 0.44
CA GLU A 153 -11.63 -7.29 0.78
C GLU A 153 -11.51 -5.76 0.79
N GLY A 154 -10.46 -5.21 1.40
CA GLY A 154 -10.19 -3.78 1.39
C GLY A 154 -10.04 -3.22 -0.03
N ILE A 155 -9.27 -3.90 -0.89
CA ILE A 155 -9.09 -3.49 -2.29
C ILE A 155 -10.40 -3.65 -3.07
N LEU A 156 -11.15 -4.73 -2.87
CA LEU A 156 -12.45 -4.92 -3.51
C LEU A 156 -13.43 -3.81 -3.14
N TYR A 157 -13.44 -3.41 -1.86
CA TYR A 157 -14.24 -2.26 -1.42
C TYR A 157 -13.85 -0.99 -2.18
N LEU A 158 -12.56 -0.66 -2.29
CA LEU A 158 -12.06 0.51 -3.02
C LEU A 158 -12.45 0.48 -4.50
N HIS A 159 -12.39 -0.68 -5.14
CA HIS A 159 -12.62 -0.84 -6.57
C HIS A 159 -14.11 -0.87 -6.94
N LYS A 160 -14.99 -1.34 -6.06
CA LYS A 160 -16.38 -1.65 -6.44
C LYS A 160 -17.44 -1.10 -5.48
N TYR A 161 -17.22 -1.17 -4.17
CA TYR A 161 -18.28 -0.94 -3.18
C TYR A 161 -18.21 0.43 -2.51
N SER A 162 -17.10 1.15 -2.63
CA SER A 162 -17.00 2.52 -2.14
C SER A 162 -17.83 3.50 -2.99
N ARG A 163 -18.26 4.61 -2.37
CA ARG A 163 -19.04 5.67 -3.07
C ARG A 163 -18.32 6.22 -4.30
N VAL A 164 -17.00 6.19 -4.28
CA VAL A 164 -16.13 6.62 -5.38
C VAL A 164 -15.13 5.51 -5.65
N ARG A 165 -14.99 5.09 -6.90
CA ARG A 165 -13.99 4.08 -7.26
C ARG A 165 -12.59 4.66 -7.02
N VAL A 166 -11.78 3.97 -6.23
CA VAL A 166 -10.44 4.40 -5.84
C VAL A 166 -9.41 3.35 -6.27
N ILE A 167 -8.30 3.81 -6.85
CA ILE A 167 -7.12 3.01 -7.14
C ILE A 167 -6.02 3.49 -6.20
N HIS A 168 -5.44 2.57 -5.42
CA HIS A 168 -4.48 2.88 -4.36
C HIS A 168 -3.11 3.29 -4.91
N ARG A 169 -2.56 2.54 -5.87
CA ARG A 169 -1.31 2.79 -6.60
C ARG A 169 0.00 2.61 -5.81
N ASP A 170 -0.07 2.38 -4.51
CA ASP A 170 1.13 2.10 -3.69
C ASP A 170 0.85 0.99 -2.65
N LEU A 171 0.22 -0.10 -3.09
CA LEU A 171 -0.02 -1.27 -2.25
C LEU A 171 1.29 -2.04 -2.07
N LYS A 172 1.71 -2.22 -0.80
CA LYS A 172 2.94 -2.92 -0.40
C LYS A 172 2.85 -3.35 1.05
N SER A 173 3.75 -4.24 1.48
CA SER A 173 3.74 -4.80 2.84
C SER A 173 3.88 -3.74 3.95
N SER A 174 4.66 -2.68 3.74
CA SER A 174 4.81 -1.58 4.72
C SER A 174 3.60 -0.64 4.79
N ASN A 175 2.68 -0.68 3.81
CA ASN A 175 1.43 0.07 3.81
C ASN A 175 0.22 -0.77 4.27
N VAL A 176 0.45 -2.01 4.70
CA VAL A 176 -0.55 -2.84 5.39
C VAL A 176 -0.21 -2.82 6.87
N LEU A 177 -1.07 -2.20 7.66
CA LEU A 177 -0.93 -2.15 9.11
C LEU A 177 -1.76 -3.25 9.76
N LEU A 178 -1.37 -3.68 10.95
CA LEU A 178 -2.05 -4.74 11.71
C LEU A 178 -2.63 -4.15 13.00
N ASP A 179 -3.93 -4.36 13.21
CA ASP A 179 -4.59 -3.97 14.45
C ASP A 179 -4.19 -4.91 15.60
N LYS A 180 -4.75 -4.70 16.79
CA LYS A 180 -4.47 -5.50 18.00
C LYS A 180 -4.78 -7.01 17.82
N ASP A 181 -5.68 -7.36 16.93
CA ASP A 181 -6.13 -8.72 16.65
C ASP A 181 -5.49 -9.30 15.36
N PHE A 182 -4.46 -8.60 14.83
CA PHE A 182 -3.77 -8.93 13.57
C PHE A 182 -4.66 -8.83 12.33
N ASN A 183 -5.76 -8.10 12.37
CA ASN A 183 -6.52 -7.81 11.16
C ASN A 183 -5.78 -6.77 10.31
N PRO A 184 -5.67 -6.97 8.98
CA PRO A 184 -4.97 -6.05 8.11
C PRO A 184 -5.81 -4.80 7.83
N LYS A 185 -5.13 -3.65 7.80
CA LYS A 185 -5.68 -2.36 7.40
C LYS A 185 -4.77 -1.68 6.39
N ILE A 186 -5.28 -1.44 5.19
CA ILE A 186 -4.57 -0.72 4.13
C ILE A 186 -4.43 0.74 4.53
N SER A 187 -3.23 1.30 4.41
CA SER A 187 -2.87 2.66 4.80
C SER A 187 -2.17 3.41 3.66
N ASP A 188 -1.92 4.69 3.86
CA ASP A 188 -1.19 5.61 2.96
C ASP A 188 -1.86 5.82 1.60
N PHE A 189 -2.94 6.58 1.60
CA PHE A 189 -3.71 6.97 0.40
C PHE A 189 -3.17 8.20 -0.32
N GLY A 190 -1.98 8.67 0.01
CA GLY A 190 -1.37 9.88 -0.56
C GLY A 190 -1.19 9.85 -2.08
N LEU A 191 -1.04 8.67 -2.66
CA LEU A 191 -0.93 8.45 -4.11
C LEU A 191 -2.24 7.98 -4.75
N ALA A 192 -3.29 7.71 -3.98
CA ALA A 192 -4.54 7.18 -4.48
C ALA A 192 -5.25 8.14 -5.46
N ARG A 193 -6.06 7.58 -6.34
CA ARG A 193 -6.82 8.36 -7.33
C ARG A 193 -8.26 7.91 -7.39
N ILE A 194 -9.16 8.91 -7.42
CA ILE A 194 -10.57 8.69 -7.72
C ILE A 194 -10.69 8.40 -9.21
N PHE A 195 -11.37 7.32 -9.51
CA PHE A 195 -11.63 6.87 -10.88
C PHE A 195 -13.09 7.14 -11.25
N ARG A 196 -13.32 7.84 -12.36
CA ARG A 196 -14.70 8.09 -12.81
C ARG A 196 -15.33 6.79 -13.30
N SER A 197 -16.58 6.56 -12.95
CA SER A 197 -17.30 5.29 -13.18
C SER A 197 -17.35 4.81 -14.63
N ASN A 198 -17.22 5.71 -15.59
CA ASN A 198 -17.26 5.43 -17.03
C ASN A 198 -15.88 5.25 -17.68
N MET A 199 -14.79 5.26 -16.91
CA MET A 199 -13.44 5.03 -17.43
C MET A 199 -12.97 3.62 -17.08
N MET A 200 -12.30 2.95 -18.03
CA MET A 200 -11.64 1.64 -17.82
C MET A 200 -10.18 1.83 -17.39
N GLU A 201 -9.50 2.86 -17.92
CA GLU A 201 -8.10 3.18 -17.71
C GLU A 201 -7.89 4.70 -17.63
N SER A 202 -6.81 5.13 -17.02
CA SER A 202 -6.37 6.54 -16.99
C SER A 202 -4.86 6.62 -17.08
N ASN A 203 -4.35 7.78 -17.49
CA ASN A 203 -2.92 8.03 -17.60
C ASN A 203 -2.45 9.06 -16.58
N SER A 204 -1.34 8.77 -15.93
CA SER A 204 -0.65 9.69 -15.06
C SER A 204 0.60 10.22 -15.76
N LYS A 205 0.71 11.56 -15.83
CA LYS A 205 1.94 12.20 -16.32
C LYS A 205 3.14 11.97 -15.39
N ARG A 206 2.87 11.66 -14.11
CA ARG A 206 3.89 11.36 -13.11
C ARG A 206 3.67 9.95 -12.59
N ILE A 207 4.63 9.06 -12.86
CA ILE A 207 4.69 7.73 -12.28
C ILE A 207 5.19 7.89 -10.86
N ALA A 208 4.46 7.34 -9.89
CA ALA A 208 4.79 7.42 -8.47
C ALA A 208 4.30 6.15 -7.76
N GLY A 209 4.98 5.73 -6.71
CA GLY A 209 4.75 4.52 -5.95
C GLY A 209 6.03 3.69 -5.84
N THR A 210 5.92 2.48 -5.31
CA THR A 210 7.04 1.59 -5.04
C THR A 210 7.27 0.66 -6.23
N TYR A 211 8.36 0.87 -6.97
CA TYR A 211 8.65 0.20 -8.25
C TYR A 211 8.52 -1.33 -8.21
N ALA A 212 9.00 -1.97 -7.14
CA ALA A 212 8.97 -3.42 -6.97
C ALA A 212 7.55 -4.04 -7.03
N TYR A 213 6.50 -3.23 -6.81
CA TYR A 213 5.10 -3.67 -6.84
C TYR A 213 4.33 -3.10 -8.04
N MET A 214 4.97 -2.26 -8.86
CA MET A 214 4.28 -1.60 -9.97
C MET A 214 3.91 -2.58 -11.08
N ALA A 215 2.69 -2.43 -11.60
CA ALA A 215 2.27 -3.12 -12.81
C ALA A 215 3.08 -2.62 -14.02
N PRO A 216 3.41 -3.51 -14.98
CA PRO A 216 4.25 -3.17 -16.14
C PRO A 216 3.72 -2.00 -16.98
N GLU A 217 2.42 -1.95 -17.23
CA GLU A 217 1.76 -0.86 -17.99
C GLU A 217 1.83 0.47 -17.25
N TYR A 218 1.81 0.43 -15.90
CA TYR A 218 1.94 1.64 -15.11
C TYR A 218 3.39 2.11 -15.06
N ALA A 219 4.34 1.22 -14.83
CA ALA A 219 5.76 1.55 -14.80
C ALA A 219 6.28 2.09 -16.14
N SER A 220 5.79 1.56 -17.27
CA SER A 220 6.28 1.92 -18.60
C SER A 220 5.56 3.11 -19.24
N LYS A 221 4.24 3.21 -19.06
CA LYS A 221 3.38 4.17 -19.78
C LYS A 221 2.60 5.12 -18.88
N GLY A 222 2.66 4.92 -17.55
CA GLY A 222 1.83 5.66 -16.60
C GLY A 222 0.34 5.29 -16.67
N THR A 223 -0.02 4.25 -17.44
CA THR A 223 -1.41 3.77 -17.56
C THR A 223 -1.78 2.99 -16.31
N PHE A 224 -2.85 3.38 -15.64
CA PHE A 224 -3.31 2.70 -14.44
C PHE A 224 -4.81 2.42 -14.46
N SER A 225 -5.21 1.35 -13.81
CA SER A 225 -6.58 0.88 -13.65
C SER A 225 -6.71 0.10 -12.34
N VAL A 226 -7.88 -0.44 -12.05
CA VAL A 226 -8.07 -1.39 -10.92
C VAL A 226 -7.12 -2.59 -11.02
N LYS A 227 -6.71 -2.98 -12.24
CA LYS A 227 -5.78 -4.08 -12.48
C LYS A 227 -4.34 -3.77 -12.06
N THR A 228 -4.01 -2.49 -11.86
CA THR A 228 -2.72 -2.06 -11.31
C THR A 228 -2.59 -2.49 -9.85
N ASP A 229 -3.64 -2.26 -9.02
CA ASP A 229 -3.65 -2.70 -7.62
C ASP A 229 -3.70 -4.23 -7.50
N VAL A 230 -4.40 -4.91 -8.44
CA VAL A 230 -4.39 -6.39 -8.51
C VAL A 230 -2.97 -6.93 -8.72
N CYS A 231 -2.19 -6.30 -9.59
CA CYS A 231 -0.79 -6.68 -9.81
C CYS A 231 0.04 -6.50 -8.52
N SER A 232 -0.07 -5.33 -7.88
CA SER A 232 0.63 -5.05 -6.61
C SER A 232 0.22 -6.04 -5.51
N PHE A 233 -1.07 -6.41 -5.46
CA PHE A 233 -1.56 -7.42 -4.53
C PHE A 233 -0.96 -8.80 -4.80
N GLY A 234 -0.83 -9.21 -6.06
CA GLY A 234 -0.16 -10.47 -6.42
C GLY A 234 1.29 -10.54 -5.95
N VAL A 235 2.06 -9.44 -6.12
CA VAL A 235 3.42 -9.33 -5.58
C VAL A 235 3.42 -9.45 -4.06
N LEU A 236 2.52 -8.75 -3.38
CA LEU A 236 2.37 -8.80 -1.93
C LEU A 236 2.02 -10.20 -1.42
N MET A 237 1.14 -10.93 -2.12
CA MET A 237 0.84 -12.34 -1.80
C MET A 237 2.10 -13.22 -1.85
N LEU A 238 2.93 -13.07 -2.88
CA LEU A 238 4.18 -13.83 -2.99
C LEU A 238 5.15 -13.50 -1.84
N GLU A 239 5.23 -12.24 -1.42
CA GLU A 239 6.01 -11.84 -0.24
C GLU A 239 5.48 -12.48 1.05
N ILE A 240 4.15 -12.48 1.25
CA ILE A 240 3.51 -13.09 2.44
C ILE A 240 3.78 -14.60 2.48
N VAL A 241 3.70 -15.28 1.33
CA VAL A 241 3.93 -16.74 1.25
C VAL A 241 5.39 -17.09 1.46
N SER A 242 6.31 -16.34 0.85
CA SER A 242 7.73 -16.68 0.83
C SER A 242 8.53 -16.15 2.00
N GLY A 243 8.02 -15.14 2.72
CA GLY A 243 8.80 -14.42 3.72
C GLY A 243 9.99 -13.64 3.14
N LYS A 244 10.01 -13.44 1.82
CA LYS A 244 11.10 -12.77 1.10
C LYS A 244 10.61 -11.49 0.45
N ARG A 245 11.43 -10.44 0.52
CA ARG A 245 11.13 -9.14 -0.10
C ARG A 245 11.34 -9.21 -1.62
N ASN A 246 10.39 -8.67 -2.38
CA ASN A 246 10.59 -8.48 -3.81
C ASN A 246 11.50 -7.26 -4.04
N SER A 247 12.80 -7.51 -4.23
CA SER A 247 13.80 -6.48 -4.48
C SER A 247 14.37 -6.61 -5.89
N SER A 248 14.84 -5.48 -6.44
CA SER A 248 15.39 -5.41 -7.79
C SER A 248 16.88 -5.79 -7.86
N SER A 249 17.58 -5.97 -6.71
CA SER A 249 19.04 -5.99 -6.71
C SER A 249 19.69 -7.35 -6.87
N ASP A 250 19.19 -8.43 -6.25
CA ASP A 250 19.94 -9.70 -6.29
C ASP A 250 19.10 -10.96 -6.58
N HIS A 251 17.82 -10.97 -6.25
CA HIS A 251 16.92 -12.07 -6.55
C HIS A 251 15.52 -11.50 -6.82
N ASN A 252 15.13 -11.43 -8.08
CA ASN A 252 13.78 -11.09 -8.46
C ASN A 252 12.84 -12.22 -8.01
N MET A 253 12.21 -12.03 -6.86
CA MET A 253 11.30 -13.04 -6.30
C MET A 253 10.20 -13.44 -7.29
N LEU A 254 9.71 -12.49 -8.09
CA LEU A 254 8.70 -12.76 -9.11
C LEU A 254 9.23 -13.69 -10.21
N GLU A 255 10.46 -13.47 -10.69
CA GLU A 255 11.10 -14.40 -11.66
C GLU A 255 11.32 -15.77 -11.07
N HIS A 256 11.77 -15.83 -9.82
CA HIS A 256 11.98 -17.10 -9.09
C HIS A 256 10.65 -17.85 -8.92
N ALA A 257 9.56 -17.16 -8.56
CA ALA A 257 8.24 -17.79 -8.46
C ALA A 257 7.77 -18.36 -9.80
N TRP A 258 7.99 -17.64 -10.91
CA TRP A 258 7.69 -18.13 -12.25
C TRP A 258 8.55 -19.32 -12.67
N GLN A 259 9.84 -19.33 -12.29
CA GLN A 259 10.73 -20.44 -12.56
C GLN A 259 10.25 -21.69 -11.82
N LEU A 260 10.00 -21.59 -10.52
CA LEU A 260 9.51 -22.71 -9.70
C LEU A 260 8.15 -23.24 -10.22
N TRP A 261 7.25 -22.33 -10.62
CA TRP A 261 5.98 -22.72 -11.24
C TRP A 261 6.19 -23.55 -12.51
N ARG A 262 7.10 -23.15 -13.39
CA ARG A 262 7.43 -23.88 -14.62
C ARG A 262 7.99 -25.27 -14.37
N GLU A 263 8.72 -25.41 -13.27
CA GLU A 263 9.42 -26.66 -12.88
C GLU A 263 8.51 -27.57 -12.03
N GLY A 264 7.30 -27.16 -11.66
CA GLY A 264 6.42 -27.91 -10.75
C GLY A 264 6.95 -27.99 -9.32
N ARG A 265 7.68 -26.96 -8.90
CA ARG A 265 8.41 -26.87 -7.61
C ARG A 265 7.93 -25.69 -6.76
N GLU A 266 6.69 -25.27 -6.90
CA GLU A 266 6.12 -24.08 -6.25
C GLU A 266 6.23 -24.14 -4.72
N SER A 267 6.19 -25.34 -4.16
CA SER A 267 6.33 -25.54 -2.72
C SER A 267 7.67 -25.05 -2.15
N GLU A 268 8.71 -24.92 -2.98
CA GLU A 268 10.01 -24.38 -2.55
C GLU A 268 9.99 -22.85 -2.35
N LEU A 269 8.91 -22.16 -2.78
CA LEU A 269 8.73 -20.76 -2.49
C LEU A 269 8.26 -20.52 -1.06
N ILE A 270 7.71 -21.51 -0.38
CA ILE A 270 7.12 -21.39 0.96
C ILE A 270 8.18 -20.96 1.98
N ASP A 271 7.81 -20.03 2.84
CA ASP A 271 8.65 -19.56 3.95
C ASP A 271 9.04 -20.75 4.86
N LEU A 272 10.32 -21.04 4.93
CA LEU A 272 10.85 -22.17 5.73
C LEU A 272 10.52 -22.04 7.22
N ARG A 273 10.25 -20.85 7.72
CA ARG A 273 9.85 -20.61 9.11
C ARG A 273 8.49 -21.21 9.45
N LEU A 274 7.63 -21.47 8.46
CA LEU A 274 6.34 -22.14 8.68
C LEU A 274 6.51 -23.63 9.06
N GLY A 275 7.71 -24.19 8.89
CA GLY A 275 8.02 -25.58 9.24
C GLY A 275 7.25 -26.61 8.42
N VAL A 276 6.95 -27.76 9.05
CA VAL A 276 6.11 -28.78 8.41
C VAL A 276 4.66 -28.31 8.47
N CYS A 277 4.14 -27.89 7.32
CA CYS A 277 2.80 -27.34 7.19
C CYS A 277 1.87 -28.37 6.55
N SER A 278 0.73 -28.61 7.16
CA SER A 278 -0.32 -29.50 6.61
C SER A 278 -1.04 -28.87 5.42
N GLU A 279 -0.95 -27.55 5.28
CA GLU A 279 -1.69 -26.73 4.33
C GLU A 279 -0.92 -26.44 3.02
N VAL A 280 0.11 -27.24 2.67
CA VAL A 280 0.93 -27.02 1.47
C VAL A 280 0.09 -26.83 0.20
N ALA A 281 -0.97 -27.62 0.03
CA ALA A 281 -1.86 -27.52 -1.13
C ALA A 281 -2.58 -26.16 -1.17
N ALA A 282 -3.02 -25.64 -0.02
CA ALA A 282 -3.64 -24.32 0.09
C ALA A 282 -2.62 -23.21 -0.20
N ILE A 283 -1.38 -23.35 0.28
CA ILE A 283 -0.31 -22.38 0.01
C ILE A 283 0.03 -22.34 -1.48
N VAL A 284 0.21 -23.50 -2.12
CA VAL A 284 0.46 -23.63 -3.57
C VAL A 284 -0.68 -23.01 -4.37
N ARG A 285 -1.93 -23.21 -3.92
CA ARG A 285 -3.07 -22.52 -4.53
C ARG A 285 -2.95 -20.99 -4.42
N CYS A 286 -2.57 -20.46 -3.27
CA CYS A 286 -2.33 -19.01 -3.11
C CYS A 286 -1.20 -18.51 -4.02
N ILE A 287 -0.12 -19.28 -4.22
CA ILE A 287 0.94 -18.97 -5.19
C ILE A 287 0.34 -18.88 -6.60
N LYS A 288 -0.52 -19.83 -7.00
CA LYS A 288 -1.19 -19.82 -8.31
C LYS A 288 -2.06 -18.57 -8.48
N VAL A 289 -2.85 -18.20 -7.48
CA VAL A 289 -3.66 -16.97 -7.49
C VAL A 289 -2.78 -15.73 -7.63
N ALA A 290 -1.67 -15.67 -6.90
CA ALA A 290 -0.71 -14.57 -7.00
C ALA A 290 -0.13 -14.45 -8.41
N LEU A 291 0.26 -15.56 -9.05
CA LEU A 291 0.76 -15.60 -10.42
C LEU A 291 -0.30 -15.16 -11.45
N LEU A 292 -1.58 -15.44 -11.21
CA LEU A 292 -2.67 -14.90 -12.00
C LEU A 292 -2.82 -13.38 -11.85
N CYS A 293 -2.58 -12.86 -10.65
CA CYS A 293 -2.64 -11.42 -10.39
C CYS A 293 -1.50 -10.64 -11.07
N VAL A 294 -0.31 -11.24 -11.22
CA VAL A 294 0.88 -10.58 -11.80
C VAL A 294 1.08 -10.85 -13.29
N GLN A 295 0.02 -11.23 -14.01
CA GLN A 295 0.08 -11.40 -15.48
C GLN A 295 0.55 -10.12 -16.18
N ASP A 296 1.33 -10.25 -17.27
CA ASP A 296 1.84 -9.12 -18.06
C ASP A 296 0.71 -8.22 -18.57
N SER A 297 -0.31 -8.83 -19.15
CA SER A 297 -1.48 -8.09 -19.63
C SER A 297 -2.48 -7.83 -18.50
N ALA A 298 -2.88 -6.58 -18.32
CA ALA A 298 -3.91 -6.21 -17.36
C ALA A 298 -5.25 -6.95 -17.59
N THR A 299 -5.58 -7.29 -18.84
CA THR A 299 -6.81 -8.04 -19.18
C THR A 299 -6.77 -9.49 -18.72
N ASP A 300 -5.59 -10.07 -18.59
CA ASP A 300 -5.42 -11.46 -18.14
C ASP A 300 -5.47 -11.60 -16.62
N ARG A 301 -5.32 -10.50 -15.89
CA ARG A 301 -5.44 -10.50 -14.43
C ARG A 301 -6.90 -10.62 -14.00
N PRO A 302 -7.20 -11.38 -12.93
CA PRO A 302 -8.55 -11.45 -12.34
C PRO A 302 -9.00 -10.08 -11.81
N THR A 303 -10.28 -9.94 -11.48
CA THR A 303 -10.77 -8.86 -10.59
C THR A 303 -10.54 -9.24 -9.12
N MET A 304 -10.59 -8.27 -8.20
CA MET A 304 -10.48 -8.60 -6.78
C MET A 304 -11.64 -9.48 -6.26
N ALA A 305 -12.82 -9.42 -6.90
CA ALA A 305 -13.91 -10.34 -6.60
C ALA A 305 -13.57 -11.79 -6.99
N ASP A 306 -12.94 -11.96 -8.17
CA ASP A 306 -12.48 -13.29 -8.61
C ASP A 306 -11.36 -13.79 -7.68
N VAL A 307 -10.43 -12.92 -7.28
CA VAL A 307 -9.35 -13.26 -6.33
C VAL A 307 -9.92 -13.78 -5.02
N LEU A 308 -10.88 -13.08 -4.41
CA LEU A 308 -11.52 -13.54 -3.17
C LEU A 308 -12.24 -14.89 -3.35
N ALA A 309 -12.95 -15.07 -4.46
CA ALA A 309 -13.58 -16.35 -4.76
C ALA A 309 -12.55 -17.48 -4.92
N MET A 310 -11.39 -17.18 -5.54
CA MET A 310 -10.29 -18.14 -5.68
C MET A 310 -9.63 -18.46 -4.33
N LEU A 311 -9.50 -17.49 -3.42
CA LEU A 311 -8.96 -17.71 -2.08
C LEU A 311 -9.94 -18.50 -1.20
N ALA A 312 -11.23 -18.18 -1.22
CA ALA A 312 -12.25 -18.88 -0.45
C ALA A 312 -12.45 -20.35 -0.84
N ALA A 313 -12.16 -20.71 -2.09
CA ALA A 313 -12.30 -22.08 -2.58
C ALA A 313 -11.08 -22.97 -2.27
N ILE A 314 -10.44 -22.79 -1.11
CA ILE A 314 -9.22 -23.53 -0.70
C ILE A 314 -9.46 -25.04 -0.61
N ASP A 315 -10.68 -25.47 -0.31
CA ASP A 315 -11.05 -26.89 -0.16
C ASP A 315 -11.09 -27.68 -1.49
N GLY A 316 -10.54 -27.13 -2.58
CA GLY A 316 -10.23 -27.90 -3.79
C GLY A 316 -11.37 -28.05 -4.80
N ALA A 317 -12.55 -27.47 -4.57
CA ALA A 317 -13.74 -27.70 -5.42
C ALA A 317 -13.68 -27.03 -6.81
N ALA A 318 -12.87 -26.01 -7.01
CA ALA A 318 -12.78 -25.30 -8.29
C ALA A 318 -11.35 -25.32 -8.87
N SER A 319 -11.23 -25.82 -10.11
CA SER A 319 -9.98 -25.72 -10.87
C SER A 319 -9.69 -24.25 -11.21
N LEU A 320 -8.51 -23.77 -10.83
CA LEU A 320 -8.04 -22.44 -11.25
C LEU A 320 -7.48 -22.50 -12.69
N PRO A 321 -7.66 -21.42 -13.47
CA PRO A 321 -6.98 -21.33 -14.77
C PRO A 321 -5.47 -21.35 -14.58
N ASP A 322 -4.74 -21.80 -15.60
CA ASP A 322 -3.28 -21.79 -15.55
C ASP A 322 -2.74 -20.39 -15.86
N PRO A 323 -1.79 -19.88 -15.07
CA PRO A 323 -1.14 -18.62 -15.35
C PRO A 323 -0.35 -18.69 -16.65
N LYS A 324 -0.50 -17.65 -17.49
CA LYS A 324 0.26 -17.51 -18.75
C LYS A 324 1.67 -17.02 -18.42
N LEU A 325 2.68 -17.68 -18.95
CA LEU A 325 4.07 -17.26 -18.77
C LEU A 325 4.30 -15.85 -19.32
N PRO A 326 5.04 -14.99 -18.61
CA PRO A 326 5.44 -13.69 -19.11
C PRO A 326 6.18 -13.78 -20.43
N ARG A 327 5.91 -12.87 -21.37
CA ARG A 327 6.52 -12.87 -22.71
C ARG A 327 8.03 -12.83 -22.66
N GLN A 328 8.59 -12.15 -21.70
CA GLN A 328 10.04 -12.01 -21.50
C GLN A 328 10.69 -13.34 -21.09
N LEU A 329 10.01 -14.19 -20.34
CA LEU A 329 10.48 -15.55 -20.02
C LEU A 329 10.29 -16.54 -21.16
N LEU A 330 9.40 -16.26 -22.13
CA LEU A 330 9.24 -17.07 -23.34
C LEU A 330 10.34 -16.78 -24.38
N SER A 331 10.90 -15.57 -24.39
CA SER A 331 11.95 -15.16 -25.34
C SER A 331 13.36 -15.45 -24.85
N SER A 332 13.55 -15.68 -23.56
CA SER A 332 14.83 -15.98 -22.96
C SER A 332 15.10 -17.48 -22.88
N GLY A 333 15.38 -18.07 -24.01
CA GLY A 333 16.35 -19.19 -24.05
C GLY A 333 17.76 -18.70 -23.69
N VAL A 334 17.92 -17.41 -23.32
CA VAL A 334 19.17 -16.74 -22.91
C VAL A 334 18.84 -15.68 -21.86
N THR A 335 19.36 -15.88 -20.69
CA THR A 335 19.42 -15.01 -19.52
C THR A 335 19.99 -13.63 -19.85
N THR A 336 19.19 -12.57 -20.08
CA THR A 336 19.73 -11.18 -19.92
C THR A 336 18.68 -10.05 -20.08
N GLY A 337 17.47 -10.29 -20.58
CA GLY A 337 16.60 -9.21 -21.07
C GLY A 337 15.85 -8.38 -20.00
N LEU A 338 15.50 -8.93 -18.84
CA LEU A 338 14.75 -8.22 -17.81
C LEU A 338 15.60 -7.24 -16.99
N LEU A 339 16.88 -7.56 -16.82
CA LEU A 339 17.84 -6.67 -16.15
C LEU A 339 18.12 -5.41 -16.98
N GLU A 340 18.22 -5.53 -18.31
CA GLU A 340 18.57 -4.38 -19.16
C GLU A 340 17.44 -3.36 -19.28
N ILE A 341 16.19 -3.77 -19.44
CA ILE A 341 15.05 -2.84 -19.48
C ILE A 341 14.81 -2.21 -18.11
N ARG A 342 14.94 -2.97 -17.03
CA ARG A 342 14.89 -2.44 -15.67
C ARG A 342 16.06 -1.51 -15.39
N THR A 343 17.28 -1.83 -15.81
CA THR A 343 18.48 -1.00 -15.62
C THR A 343 18.44 0.26 -16.47
N GLN A 344 17.96 0.22 -17.71
CA GLN A 344 17.78 1.40 -18.56
C GLN A 344 16.70 2.35 -18.05
N LEU A 345 15.57 1.83 -17.53
CA LEU A 345 14.55 2.64 -16.86
C LEU A 345 15.09 3.22 -15.54
N TYR A 346 15.91 2.45 -14.82
CA TYR A 346 16.58 2.93 -13.59
C TYR A 346 17.51 4.12 -13.89
N SER A 347 18.37 4.05 -14.91
CA SER A 347 19.33 5.12 -15.24
C SER A 347 18.67 6.39 -15.76
N THR A 348 17.52 6.29 -16.43
CA THR A 348 16.78 7.45 -16.96
C THR A 348 15.89 8.14 -15.92
N MET A 349 15.46 7.43 -14.86
CA MET A 349 14.57 8.00 -13.82
C MET A 349 15.32 8.56 -12.61
N PHE A 350 16.57 8.16 -12.38
CA PHE A 350 17.36 8.61 -11.22
C PHE A 350 18.09 9.94 -11.41
N SER A 351 17.93 10.64 -12.55
CA SER A 351 18.50 11.99 -12.71
C SER A 351 17.69 13.09 -12.01
N VAL A 352 16.54 12.79 -11.41
CA VAL A 352 15.72 13.78 -10.67
C VAL A 352 15.09 13.14 -9.44
N ASN A 353 15.68 13.44 -8.27
CA ASN A 353 15.20 13.27 -6.89
C ASN A 353 15.42 11.91 -6.20
N ASP A 354 16.29 11.99 -5.18
CA ASP A 354 16.52 11.02 -4.10
C ASP A 354 15.27 10.25 -3.67
N VAL A 355 15.33 8.95 -3.88
CA VAL A 355 14.39 7.99 -3.29
C VAL A 355 14.88 7.65 -1.91
N SER A 356 14.10 7.99 -0.90
CA SER A 356 14.35 7.59 0.48
C SER A 356 14.32 6.06 0.59
N ILE A 357 15.48 5.45 0.71
CA ILE A 357 15.61 4.09 1.21
C ILE A 357 15.40 4.18 2.71
N THR A 358 14.25 3.74 3.18
CA THR A 358 14.00 3.60 4.63
C THR A 358 14.70 2.33 5.11
N THR A 359 15.95 2.44 5.49
CA THR A 359 16.60 1.45 6.33
C THR A 359 16.24 1.77 7.77
N MET A 360 15.33 0.99 8.35
CA MET A 360 15.17 0.95 9.79
C MET A 360 16.36 0.20 10.39
N GLN A 361 17.28 0.91 11.04
CA GLN A 361 18.18 0.29 12.00
C GLN A 361 17.43 0.21 13.33
N GLY A 362 17.10 -1.02 13.73
CA GLY A 362 16.64 -1.30 15.07
C GLY A 362 17.78 -1.14 16.08
N ARG A 363 17.46 -0.53 17.20
CA ARG A 363 18.10 -0.73 18.50
C ARG A 363 17.05 -1.22 19.47
#